data_ae6c1501c8be44ae2b7390fef20bcb79
#
_entry.id   ae6c1501c8be44ae2b7390fef20bcb79
#
_cell.length_a   1.000
_cell.length_b   1.000
_cell.length_c   1.000
_cell.angle_alpha   90.00
_cell.angle_beta   90.00
_cell.angle_gamma   90.00
#
_symmetry.space_group_name_H-M   'P 1'
#
loop_
_entity.id
_entity.type
_entity.pdbx_description
1 polymer ?
#
loop_
_entity_poly.entity_id
_entity_poly.type
_entity_poly.pdbx_seq_one_letter_code
_entity_poly.pdbx_strand_id
1 'polypeptide(L)'
;MTRIGKNYLVLATCIGLSACSAQLDDLIAYTDSIKANTNVSIEEYPEFEQLKPVNYTASNMRSPFQRLRQGNEEAATVVQQTANCSQPNRQRPKEKLESYGIDALQMAGVFSTGGQKWVLIKANDGSLHKAKRGQYIGLFFGKIINITDKEVVIEEMIPDGAGCWKTKTATLTMSSVAGENDNV
;
A
#
# COMPACT_ATOMS: atom_id res chain seq x y z
N MET A 1 -55.35 -12.35 -50.57
CA MET A 1 -54.81 -10.97 -50.50
C MET A 1 -54.03 -10.63 -49.21
N THR A 2 -53.76 -11.60 -48.30
CA THR A 2 -53.16 -11.36 -46.97
C THR A 2 -51.64 -11.59 -46.84
N ARG A 3 -50.98 -12.19 -47.81
CA ARG A 3 -49.53 -12.44 -47.78
C ARG A 3 -48.66 -11.25 -48.23
N ILE A 4 -49.18 -10.39 -49.12
CA ILE A 4 -48.43 -9.24 -49.65
C ILE A 4 -48.25 -8.15 -48.58
N GLY A 5 -49.29 -7.88 -47.79
CA GLY A 5 -49.20 -6.88 -46.69
C GLY A 5 -48.20 -7.20 -45.59
N LYS A 6 -48.00 -8.49 -45.27
CA LYS A 6 -47.08 -8.96 -44.23
C LYS A 6 -45.61 -8.75 -44.63
N ASN A 7 -45.31 -8.92 -45.94
CA ASN A 7 -43.95 -8.73 -46.44
C ASN A 7 -43.58 -7.23 -46.48
N TYR A 8 -44.51 -6.33 -46.79
CA TYR A 8 -44.31 -4.89 -46.73
C TYR A 8 -44.10 -4.36 -45.31
N LEU A 9 -44.81 -4.97 -44.33
CA LEU A 9 -44.66 -4.60 -42.94
C LEU A 9 -43.27 -5.01 -42.39
N VAL A 10 -42.75 -6.17 -42.74
CA VAL A 10 -41.43 -6.64 -42.39
C VAL A 10 -40.34 -5.81 -43.06
N LEU A 11 -40.53 -5.41 -44.32
CA LEU A 11 -39.59 -4.58 -45.05
C LEU A 11 -39.52 -3.16 -44.45
N ALA A 12 -40.64 -2.60 -44.03
CA ALA A 12 -40.71 -1.29 -43.38
C ALA A 12 -40.03 -1.27 -41.99
N THR A 13 -40.16 -2.36 -41.23
CA THR A 13 -39.47 -2.47 -39.93
C THR A 13 -37.96 -2.66 -40.08
N CYS A 14 -37.45 -3.34 -41.10
CA CYS A 14 -36.01 -3.46 -41.34
C CYS A 14 -35.35 -2.14 -41.74
N ILE A 15 -36.06 -1.23 -42.46
CA ILE A 15 -35.54 0.08 -42.85
C ILE A 15 -35.48 1.03 -41.66
N GLY A 16 -36.34 0.90 -40.65
CA GLY A 16 -36.34 1.72 -39.44
C GLY A 16 -35.20 1.45 -38.46
N LEU A 17 -34.56 0.27 -38.51
CA LEU A 17 -33.47 -0.10 -37.59
C LEU A 17 -32.09 0.37 -38.06
N SER A 18 -31.91 0.87 -39.26
CA SER A 18 -30.59 1.35 -39.77
C SER A 18 -30.28 2.83 -39.46
N ALA A 19 -31.14 3.51 -38.72
CA ALA A 19 -31.02 4.98 -38.47
C ALA A 19 -30.18 5.31 -37.20
N CYS A 20 -29.67 4.34 -36.46
CA CYS A 20 -28.81 4.61 -35.32
C CYS A 20 -27.33 4.42 -35.69
N SER A 21 -26.80 5.28 -36.57
CA SER A 21 -25.35 5.49 -36.63
C SER A 21 -24.95 6.49 -35.53
N ALA A 22 -24.14 6.06 -34.58
CA ALA A 22 -23.56 6.99 -33.63
C ALA A 22 -22.70 8.00 -34.39
N GLN A 23 -23.12 9.25 -34.37
CA GLN A 23 -22.42 10.35 -35.04
C GLN A 23 -21.22 10.73 -34.14
N LEU A 24 -20.05 10.20 -34.49
CA LEU A 24 -18.79 10.39 -33.76
C LEU A 24 -17.93 11.51 -34.42
N ASP A 25 -18.45 12.15 -35.43
CA ASP A 25 -17.70 13.13 -36.25
C ASP A 25 -17.28 14.36 -35.44
N ASP A 26 -18.09 14.78 -34.48
CA ASP A 26 -17.80 15.88 -33.56
C ASP A 26 -16.65 15.55 -32.58
N LEU A 27 -16.63 14.32 -32.08
CA LEU A 27 -15.58 13.82 -31.21
C LEU A 27 -14.25 13.69 -31.96
N ILE A 28 -14.27 13.22 -33.19
CA ILE A 28 -13.09 13.13 -34.05
C ILE A 28 -12.56 14.53 -34.33
N ALA A 29 -13.41 15.45 -34.72
CA ALA A 29 -13.03 16.85 -34.98
C ALA A 29 -12.47 17.54 -33.71
N TYR A 30 -13.07 17.27 -32.55
CA TYR A 30 -12.58 17.77 -31.28
C TYR A 30 -11.18 17.21 -30.92
N THR A 31 -10.97 15.89 -31.04
CA THR A 31 -9.66 15.30 -30.76
C THR A 31 -8.58 15.78 -31.72
N ASP A 32 -8.91 15.97 -32.98
CA ASP A 32 -7.97 16.50 -33.97
C ASP A 32 -7.64 17.97 -33.71
N SER A 33 -8.62 18.78 -33.29
CA SER A 33 -8.36 20.15 -32.86
C SER A 33 -7.47 20.27 -31.66
N ILE A 34 -7.67 19.40 -30.66
CA ILE A 34 -6.80 19.35 -29.48
C ILE A 34 -5.38 18.92 -29.86
N LYS A 35 -5.24 17.88 -30.71
CA LYS A 35 -3.91 17.44 -31.19
C LYS A 35 -3.17 18.55 -31.98
N ALA A 36 -3.89 19.29 -32.81
CA ALA A 36 -3.30 20.39 -33.59
C ALA A 36 -2.88 21.58 -32.72
N ASN A 37 -3.61 21.84 -31.62
CA ASN A 37 -3.35 22.96 -30.71
C ASN A 37 -2.46 22.61 -29.54
N THR A 38 -2.20 21.32 -29.31
CA THR A 38 -1.33 20.88 -28.22
C THR A 38 0.14 20.91 -28.68
N ASN A 39 0.83 21.98 -28.29
CA ASN A 39 2.26 22.08 -28.54
C ASN A 39 3.00 21.23 -27.51
N VAL A 40 3.32 20.00 -27.87
CA VAL A 40 4.12 19.12 -27.02
C VAL A 40 5.57 19.58 -27.12
N SER A 41 5.97 20.46 -26.21
CA SER A 41 7.40 20.74 -25.99
C SER A 41 8.01 19.56 -25.26
N ILE A 42 8.68 18.69 -26.01
CA ILE A 42 9.49 17.63 -25.41
C ILE A 42 10.80 18.31 -25.01
N GLU A 43 11.04 18.44 -23.71
CA GLU A 43 12.35 18.85 -23.21
C GLU A 43 13.40 17.84 -23.66
N GLU A 44 14.46 18.33 -24.29
CA GLU A 44 15.60 17.47 -24.64
C GLU A 44 16.19 16.89 -23.34
N TYR A 45 16.44 15.58 -23.34
CA TYR A 45 17.08 14.94 -22.21
C TYR A 45 18.46 15.59 -21.97
N PRO A 46 18.81 15.90 -20.72
CA PRO A 46 20.13 16.40 -20.41
C PRO A 46 21.17 15.37 -20.87
N GLU A 47 22.16 15.82 -21.63
CA GLU A 47 23.29 14.97 -21.99
C GLU A 47 24.04 14.58 -20.71
N PHE A 48 24.03 13.30 -20.40
CA PHE A 48 24.78 12.78 -19.26
C PHE A 48 26.25 12.64 -19.67
N GLU A 49 27.11 13.29 -18.89
CA GLU A 49 28.54 13.10 -19.03
C GLU A 49 28.92 11.63 -18.82
N GLN A 50 29.57 11.02 -19.77
CA GLN A 50 29.97 9.62 -19.65
C GLN A 50 30.96 9.48 -18.50
N LEU A 51 30.55 8.78 -17.46
CA LEU A 51 31.42 8.48 -16.33
C LEU A 51 32.60 7.65 -16.83
N LYS A 52 33.80 8.11 -16.51
CA LYS A 52 35.02 7.33 -16.83
C LYS A 52 34.98 6.00 -16.09
N PRO A 53 35.20 4.87 -16.75
CA PRO A 53 35.20 3.58 -16.07
C PRO A 53 36.28 3.57 -15.00
N VAL A 54 35.91 3.28 -13.79
CA VAL A 54 36.82 3.13 -12.64
C VAL A 54 37.18 1.67 -12.52
N ASN A 55 38.48 1.37 -12.65
CA ASN A 55 38.98 0.02 -12.46
C ASN A 55 38.84 -0.36 -10.98
N TYR A 56 38.19 -1.47 -10.72
CA TYR A 56 38.06 -2.00 -9.35
C TYR A 56 39.43 -2.57 -8.91
N THR A 57 40.10 -1.87 -7.99
CA THR A 57 41.44 -2.24 -7.50
C THR A 57 41.40 -3.02 -6.18
N ALA A 58 40.24 -3.23 -5.62
CA ALA A 58 40.06 -3.87 -4.32
C ALA A 58 39.79 -5.39 -4.39
N SER A 59 40.10 -6.03 -5.51
CA SER A 59 39.92 -7.48 -5.73
C SER A 59 40.59 -8.36 -4.66
N ASN A 60 41.71 -7.87 -4.11
CA ASN A 60 42.48 -8.56 -3.06
C ASN A 60 42.07 -8.15 -1.65
N MET A 61 41.13 -7.22 -1.51
CA MET A 61 40.60 -6.83 -0.20
C MET A 61 39.48 -7.76 0.21
N ARG A 62 39.29 -7.84 1.51
CA ARG A 62 38.20 -8.63 2.08
C ARG A 62 36.86 -8.12 1.60
N SER A 63 35.98 -9.04 1.14
CA SER A 63 34.61 -8.69 0.76
C SER A 63 33.86 -8.05 1.94
N PRO A 64 33.20 -6.90 1.74
CA PRO A 64 32.41 -6.25 2.79
C PRO A 64 31.20 -7.10 3.22
N PHE A 65 30.82 -8.09 2.41
CA PHE A 65 29.71 -9.02 2.70
C PHE A 65 30.16 -10.29 3.44
N GLN A 66 31.48 -10.51 3.60
CA GLN A 66 31.95 -11.58 4.46
C GLN A 66 31.76 -11.20 5.92
N ARG A 67 31.02 -12.03 6.65
CA ARG A 67 30.93 -11.87 8.11
C ARG A 67 32.33 -11.83 8.71
N LEU A 68 32.56 -10.86 9.58
CA LEU A 68 33.76 -10.85 10.42
C LEU A 68 33.75 -12.15 11.21
N ARG A 69 34.58 -13.13 10.85
CA ARG A 69 34.93 -14.17 11.78
C ARG A 69 35.73 -13.46 12.88
N GLN A 70 35.07 -13.11 13.96
CA GLN A 70 35.76 -12.76 15.18
C GLN A 70 36.56 -14.01 15.55
N GLY A 71 37.87 -13.93 15.34
CA GLY A 71 38.78 -14.91 15.87
C GLY A 71 38.59 -14.95 17.37
N ASN A 72 38.41 -16.16 17.89
CA ASN A 72 38.05 -16.56 19.22
C ASN A 72 36.55 -16.65 19.48
N GLU A 73 36.08 -17.86 19.53
CA GLU A 73 34.83 -18.27 20.18
C GLU A 73 34.87 -18.02 21.72
N GLU A 74 35.50 -16.95 22.13
CA GLU A 74 35.44 -16.49 23.53
C GLU A 74 35.02 -15.02 23.49
N ALA A 75 33.76 -14.88 23.62
CA ALA A 75 32.88 -13.76 23.91
C ALA A 75 31.82 -13.67 22.85
N ALA A 76 30.94 -14.66 22.71
CA ALA A 76 29.57 -14.28 22.89
C ALA A 76 29.57 -13.52 24.22
N THR A 77 29.94 -12.25 24.21
CA THR A 77 29.46 -11.37 25.24
C THR A 77 27.97 -11.57 25.24
N VAL A 78 27.55 -12.44 26.15
CA VAL A 78 26.23 -12.39 26.73
C VAL A 78 26.14 -10.90 27.06
N VAL A 79 25.48 -10.13 26.13
CA VAL A 79 25.06 -8.78 26.43
C VAL A 79 24.32 -8.99 27.72
N GLN A 80 24.97 -8.65 28.84
CA GLN A 80 24.34 -8.76 30.13
C GLN A 80 23.08 -7.99 29.99
N GLN A 81 21.97 -8.72 29.86
CA GLN A 81 20.64 -8.14 29.87
C GLN A 81 20.60 -7.37 31.17
N THR A 82 20.82 -6.07 31.07
CA THR A 82 20.70 -5.20 32.24
C THR A 82 19.31 -5.45 32.78
N ALA A 83 19.21 -5.81 34.05
CA ALA A 83 17.99 -6.33 34.69
C ALA A 83 16.75 -5.45 34.58
N ASN A 84 16.87 -4.27 33.97
CA ASN A 84 15.81 -3.29 33.72
C ASN A 84 15.50 -3.06 32.24
N CYS A 85 15.89 -3.97 31.36
CA CYS A 85 15.68 -3.83 29.92
C CYS A 85 14.33 -4.39 29.52
N SER A 86 13.46 -3.54 28.95
CA SER A 86 12.18 -3.97 28.40
C SER A 86 12.40 -4.93 27.25
N GLN A 87 11.73 -6.08 27.27
CA GLN A 87 11.81 -7.10 26.22
C GLN A 87 10.40 -7.46 25.74
N PRO A 88 10.18 -7.62 24.42
CA PRO A 88 8.89 -8.07 23.91
C PRO A 88 8.64 -9.53 24.27
N ASN A 89 7.39 -9.87 24.54
CA ASN A 89 7.02 -11.27 24.79
C ASN A 89 7.03 -12.06 23.49
N ARG A 90 8.05 -12.91 23.31
CA ARG A 90 8.21 -13.77 22.13
C ARG A 90 7.59 -15.16 22.28
N GLN A 91 7.12 -15.52 23.48
CA GLN A 91 6.59 -16.85 23.76
C GLN A 91 5.12 -17.01 23.40
N ARG A 92 4.42 -15.90 23.07
CA ARG A 92 3.02 -15.93 22.64
C ARG A 92 2.90 -16.30 21.16
N PRO A 93 1.80 -16.94 20.76
CA PRO A 93 1.51 -17.12 19.34
C PRO A 93 1.33 -15.76 18.66
N LYS A 94 1.86 -15.62 17.45
CA LYS A 94 1.68 -14.42 16.65
C LYS A 94 0.27 -14.32 16.10
N GLU A 95 -0.29 -13.11 16.08
CA GLU A 95 -1.55 -12.82 15.44
C GLU A 95 -1.34 -12.54 13.94
N LYS A 96 -2.41 -12.67 13.13
CA LYS A 96 -2.32 -12.51 11.67
C LYS A 96 -1.79 -11.15 11.24
N LEU A 97 -2.17 -10.09 11.94
CA LEU A 97 -1.75 -8.73 11.65
C LEU A 97 -0.28 -8.44 11.98
N GLU A 98 0.40 -9.33 12.70
CA GLU A 98 1.84 -9.23 12.96
C GLU A 98 2.72 -9.72 11.79
N SER A 99 2.10 -10.21 10.72
CA SER A 99 2.81 -10.57 9.48
C SER A 99 3.03 -9.39 8.55
N TYR A 100 2.40 -8.25 8.82
CA TYR A 100 2.45 -7.04 8.00
C TYR A 100 3.17 -5.92 8.74
N GLY A 101 3.93 -5.09 8.02
CA GLY A 101 4.41 -3.82 8.55
C GLY A 101 3.24 -2.85 8.77
N ILE A 102 3.34 -1.94 9.72
CA ILE A 102 2.27 -0.95 9.97
C ILE A 102 2.01 -0.07 8.75
N ASP A 103 3.04 0.22 7.97
CA ASP A 103 2.99 0.94 6.70
C ASP A 103 2.20 0.21 5.60
N ALA A 104 2.08 -1.11 5.70
CA ALA A 104 1.31 -1.94 4.78
C ALA A 104 -0.17 -2.12 5.21
N LEU A 105 -0.57 -1.47 6.28
CA LEU A 105 -1.90 -1.59 6.89
C LEU A 105 -2.65 -0.26 6.83
N GLN A 106 -3.94 -0.33 6.56
CA GLN A 106 -4.83 0.83 6.50
C GLN A 106 -6.06 0.59 7.36
N MET A 107 -6.50 1.61 8.09
CA MET A 107 -7.76 1.57 8.79
C MET A 107 -8.91 1.74 7.79
N ALA A 108 -9.74 0.70 7.66
CA ALA A 108 -10.88 0.69 6.74
C ALA A 108 -12.18 1.13 7.43
N GLY A 109 -12.28 0.98 8.74
CA GLY A 109 -13.45 1.39 9.50
C GLY A 109 -13.42 0.91 10.94
N VAL A 110 -14.42 1.35 11.70
CA VAL A 110 -14.65 0.94 13.10
C VAL A 110 -16.09 0.50 13.27
N PHE A 111 -16.31 -0.48 14.12
CA PHE A 111 -17.63 -0.91 14.52
C PHE A 111 -17.63 -1.32 15.99
N SER A 112 -18.80 -1.27 16.61
CA SER A 112 -18.98 -1.69 18.00
C SER A 112 -19.92 -2.89 18.06
N THR A 113 -19.51 -3.91 18.79
CA THR A 113 -20.35 -5.08 19.06
C THR A 113 -20.10 -5.60 20.46
N GLY A 114 -21.17 -5.97 21.18
CA GLY A 114 -21.05 -6.45 22.55
C GLY A 114 -20.39 -5.48 23.52
N GLY A 115 -20.58 -4.16 23.31
CA GLY A 115 -19.96 -3.12 24.16
C GLY A 115 -18.46 -2.92 23.91
N GLN A 116 -17.88 -3.61 22.92
CA GLN A 116 -16.46 -3.52 22.57
C GLN A 116 -16.30 -2.89 21.19
N LYS A 117 -15.32 -1.97 21.08
CA LYS A 117 -14.95 -1.32 19.83
C LYS A 117 -13.94 -2.19 19.07
N TRP A 118 -14.20 -2.38 17.78
CA TRP A 118 -13.37 -3.13 16.85
C TRP A 118 -12.95 -2.24 15.70
N VAL A 119 -11.76 -2.44 15.19
CA VAL A 119 -11.27 -1.81 13.97
C VAL A 119 -11.20 -2.83 12.85
N LEU A 120 -11.59 -2.42 11.64
CA LEU A 120 -11.34 -3.12 10.40
C LEU A 120 -10.05 -2.58 9.80
N ILE A 121 -9.11 -3.46 9.54
CA ILE A 121 -7.80 -3.14 8.98
C ILE A 121 -7.67 -3.87 7.66
N LYS A 122 -7.36 -3.12 6.61
CA LYS A 122 -7.06 -3.62 5.27
C LYS A 122 -5.54 -3.72 5.11
N ALA A 123 -5.04 -4.88 4.72
CA ALA A 123 -3.65 -5.08 4.38
C ALA A 123 -3.39 -4.80 2.88
N ASN A 124 -2.13 -4.63 2.51
CA ASN A 124 -1.71 -4.35 1.13
C ASN A 124 -2.04 -5.47 0.13
N ASP A 125 -2.24 -6.72 0.61
CA ASP A 125 -2.72 -7.85 -0.18
C ASP A 125 -4.25 -7.82 -0.44
N GLY A 126 -4.94 -6.79 0.06
CA GLY A 126 -6.39 -6.63 -0.04
C GLY A 126 -7.18 -7.36 1.03
N SER A 127 -6.56 -8.15 1.90
CA SER A 127 -7.24 -8.87 2.97
C SER A 127 -7.76 -7.91 4.05
N LEU A 128 -8.93 -8.22 4.60
CA LEU A 128 -9.58 -7.48 5.67
C LEU A 128 -9.51 -8.29 6.97
N HIS A 129 -9.00 -7.64 7.99
CA HIS A 129 -8.86 -8.21 9.33
C HIS A 129 -9.57 -7.34 10.36
N LYS A 130 -10.18 -7.97 11.36
CA LYS A 130 -10.74 -7.27 12.50
C LYS A 130 -9.78 -7.36 13.68
N ALA A 131 -9.62 -6.25 14.39
CA ALA A 131 -8.81 -6.21 15.59
C ALA A 131 -9.50 -5.39 16.69
N LYS A 132 -9.10 -5.61 17.92
CA LYS A 132 -9.60 -4.90 19.09
C LYS A 132 -8.47 -4.42 19.98
N ARG A 133 -8.77 -3.56 20.93
CA ARG A 133 -7.80 -3.11 21.92
C ARG A 133 -7.14 -4.30 22.63
N GLY A 134 -5.83 -4.25 22.79
CA GLY A 134 -5.00 -5.28 23.42
C GLY A 134 -4.46 -6.33 22.47
N GLN A 135 -4.95 -6.43 21.21
CA GLN A 135 -4.40 -7.32 20.20
C GLN A 135 -3.13 -6.75 19.58
N TYR A 136 -2.37 -7.63 18.93
CA TYR A 136 -1.08 -7.30 18.37
C TYR A 136 -1.13 -7.12 16.85
N ILE A 137 -0.36 -6.16 16.35
CA ILE A 137 -0.34 -5.72 14.96
C ILE A 137 1.06 -5.21 14.62
N GLY A 138 1.49 -5.41 13.39
CA GLY A 138 2.79 -4.91 12.94
C GLY A 138 3.94 -5.84 13.28
N LEU A 139 5.05 -5.69 12.54
CA LEU A 139 6.24 -6.54 12.68
C LEU A 139 6.98 -6.33 13.99
N PHE A 140 6.79 -5.18 14.63
CA PHE A 140 7.53 -4.75 15.82
C PHE A 140 6.72 -4.89 17.11
N PHE A 141 6.03 -6.02 17.28
CA PHE A 141 5.25 -6.32 18.49
C PHE A 141 4.25 -5.23 18.87
N GLY A 142 3.71 -4.52 17.88
CA GLY A 142 2.78 -3.42 18.09
C GLY A 142 1.53 -3.88 18.81
N LYS A 143 1.15 -3.22 19.91
CA LYS A 143 -0.07 -3.50 20.67
C LYS A 143 -1.07 -2.37 20.48
N ILE A 144 -2.30 -2.71 20.11
CA ILE A 144 -3.38 -1.72 20.01
C ILE A 144 -3.75 -1.22 21.40
N ILE A 145 -3.48 0.06 21.66
CA ILE A 145 -3.74 0.69 22.95
C ILE A 145 -5.12 1.36 22.96
N ASN A 146 -5.44 2.04 21.86
CA ASN A 146 -6.71 2.78 21.75
C ASN A 146 -7.29 2.71 20.34
N ILE A 147 -8.62 2.73 20.24
CA ILE A 147 -9.37 2.76 18.98
C ILE A 147 -10.38 3.88 19.09
N THR A 148 -10.24 4.90 18.25
CA THR A 148 -11.21 5.97 18.04
C THR A 148 -11.95 5.77 16.71
N ASP A 149 -12.88 6.63 16.38
CA ASP A 149 -13.60 6.53 15.10
C ASP A 149 -12.74 6.98 13.90
N LYS A 150 -11.63 7.68 14.17
CA LYS A 150 -10.74 8.23 13.13
C LYS A 150 -9.36 7.61 13.10
N GLU A 151 -8.90 7.03 14.20
CA GLU A 151 -7.54 6.54 14.34
C GLU A 151 -7.44 5.36 15.31
N VAL A 152 -6.41 4.56 15.10
CA VAL A 152 -5.96 3.49 15.98
C VAL A 152 -4.57 3.82 16.48
N VAL A 153 -4.41 3.86 17.80
CA VAL A 153 -3.11 4.11 18.44
C VAL A 153 -2.47 2.78 18.80
N ILE A 154 -1.24 2.59 18.37
CA ILE A 154 -0.47 1.36 18.50
C ILE A 154 0.85 1.70 19.20
N GLU A 155 1.23 0.87 20.15
CA GLU A 155 2.54 0.94 20.81
C GLU A 155 3.43 -0.16 20.28
N GLU A 156 4.46 0.19 19.50
CA GLU A 156 5.46 -0.72 18.95
C GLU A 156 6.69 -0.81 19.85
N MET A 157 7.34 -1.96 19.83
CA MET A 157 8.63 -2.16 20.49
C MET A 157 9.73 -2.24 19.44
N ILE A 158 10.64 -1.28 19.45
CA ILE A 158 11.74 -1.18 18.48
C ILE A 158 13.07 -1.46 19.19
N PRO A 159 13.96 -2.30 18.61
CA PRO A 159 15.26 -2.56 19.20
C PRO A 159 16.11 -1.28 19.19
N ASP A 160 16.81 -1.01 20.29
CA ASP A 160 17.67 0.16 20.44
C ASP A 160 19.11 -0.04 19.93
N GLY A 161 19.42 -1.24 19.45
CA GLY A 161 20.74 -1.63 18.98
C GLY A 161 21.72 -2.07 20.10
N ALA A 162 21.40 -1.81 21.36
CA ALA A 162 22.21 -2.22 22.52
C ALA A 162 21.68 -3.50 23.20
N GLY A 163 20.67 -4.17 22.59
CA GLY A 163 20.05 -5.37 23.11
C GLY A 163 18.76 -5.12 23.91
N CYS A 164 18.37 -3.87 24.08
CA CYS A 164 17.13 -3.45 24.72
C CYS A 164 16.08 -3.01 23.69
N TRP A 165 14.86 -2.80 24.14
CA TRP A 165 13.73 -2.40 23.32
C TRP A 165 13.11 -1.12 23.87
N LYS A 166 12.78 -0.21 22.96
CA LYS A 166 12.10 1.05 23.26
C LYS A 166 10.70 1.02 22.71
N THR A 167 9.76 1.58 23.45
CA THR A 167 8.39 1.78 22.97
C THR A 167 8.31 3.00 22.06
N LYS A 168 7.59 2.86 20.94
CA LYS A 168 7.27 3.93 20.02
C LYS A 168 5.78 3.89 19.71
N THR A 169 5.13 5.04 19.73
CA THR A 169 3.73 5.15 19.34
C THR A 169 3.62 5.31 17.82
N ALA A 170 2.77 4.51 17.21
CA ALA A 170 2.36 4.62 15.83
C ALA A 170 0.85 4.81 15.76
N THR A 171 0.36 5.48 14.73
CA THR A 171 -1.07 5.75 14.54
C THR A 171 -1.48 5.36 13.12
N LEU A 172 -2.54 4.55 13.02
CA LEU A 172 -3.24 4.29 11.75
C LEU A 172 -4.47 5.18 11.69
N THR A 173 -4.54 6.03 10.68
CA THR A 173 -5.70 6.87 10.41
C THR A 173 -6.58 6.26 9.33
N MET A 174 -7.87 6.58 9.36
CA MET A 174 -8.79 6.22 8.30
C MET A 174 -8.39 6.99 7.04
N SER A 175 -8.18 6.26 5.92
CA SER A 175 -8.05 6.92 4.63
C SER A 175 -9.36 7.65 4.33
N SER A 176 -9.34 8.96 4.27
CA SER A 176 -10.44 9.68 3.63
C SER A 176 -10.50 9.18 2.21
N VAL A 177 -11.63 8.61 1.79
CA VAL A 177 -11.88 8.34 0.38
C VAL A 177 -11.78 9.70 -0.28
N ALA A 178 -10.72 9.90 -1.09
CA ALA A 178 -10.57 11.10 -1.90
C ALA A 178 -11.73 11.12 -2.92
N GLY A 179 -12.81 11.81 -2.56
CA GLY A 179 -14.06 11.81 -3.32
C GLY A 179 -15.11 12.76 -2.78
N GLU A 180 -14.84 13.49 -1.72
CA GLU A 180 -15.71 14.58 -1.29
C GLU A 180 -15.18 15.87 -1.92
N ASN A 181 -15.67 16.15 -3.14
CA ASN A 181 -15.57 17.46 -3.75
C ASN A 181 -16.43 18.42 -2.91
N ASP A 182 -15.82 19.13 -1.99
CA ASP A 182 -16.38 20.36 -1.42
C ASP A 182 -16.37 21.44 -2.50
N ASN A 183 -17.34 21.37 -3.41
CA ASN A 183 -17.79 22.48 -4.23
C ASN A 183 -19.17 22.88 -3.72
N VAL A 184 -19.21 23.79 -2.78
CA VAL A 184 -20.33 24.72 -2.54
C VAL A 184 -19.78 26.13 -2.59
#